data_e31a572ee5570d47e18d3d279e1020ef
#
_entry.id   e31a572ee5570d47e18d3d279e1020ef
#
_cell.length_a   1.000
_cell.length_b   1.000
_cell.length_c   1.000
_cell.angle_alpha   90.00
_cell.angle_beta   90.00
_cell.angle_gamma   90.00
#
_symmetry.space_group_name_H-M   'P 1'
#
loop_
_entity.id
_entity.type
_entity.pdbx_description
1 polymer ?
#
loop_
_entity_poly.entity_id
_entity_poly.type
_entity_poly.pdbx_seq_one_letter_code
_entity_poly.pdbx_strand_id
1 'polypeptide(L)'
;MEMKEAILETERLVLRWFREDDLDDFYRMSADPEVMRFLGDGKPMDRMFTWRQMATFMGHWYFRGYGIWAVEEKISRRVIGRIGFMNPVGWPAFELGWTLARDSWGKGYATEGARCALEYAFTEMNRDHVISLIAPDNFASIKVAERLGETVEGETEIMGRHVRIYGIGREQWVASTDKK
;
A
#
# COMPACT_ATOMS: atom_id res chain seq x y z
N MET A 1 2.28 1.77 26.69
CA MET A 1 1.01 1.93 25.93
C MET A 1 0.92 0.74 24.99
N GLU A 2 -0.04 -0.12 25.21
CA GLU A 2 -0.26 -1.30 24.36
C GLU A 2 -0.76 -0.82 23.00
N MET A 3 -0.02 -1.10 21.94
CA MET A 3 -0.46 -0.76 20.58
C MET A 3 -1.56 -1.73 20.18
N LYS A 4 -2.70 -1.20 19.81
CA LYS A 4 -3.81 -2.02 19.29
C LYS A 4 -3.57 -2.22 17.79
N GLU A 5 -3.53 -3.47 17.34
CA GLU A 5 -3.48 -3.80 15.94
C GLU A 5 -4.74 -3.30 15.24
N ALA A 6 -4.57 -2.48 14.18
CA ALA A 6 -5.65 -2.14 13.29
C ALA A 6 -5.78 -3.24 12.23
N ILE A 7 -6.86 -4.00 12.26
CA ILE A 7 -7.18 -5.03 11.27
C ILE A 7 -8.32 -4.51 10.41
N LEU A 8 -8.15 -4.56 9.09
CA LEU A 8 -9.20 -4.22 8.14
C LEU A 8 -9.60 -5.47 7.36
N GLU A 9 -10.88 -5.60 7.11
CA GLU A 9 -11.41 -6.74 6.35
C GLU A 9 -12.25 -6.27 5.17
N THR A 10 -12.08 -6.96 4.06
CA THR A 10 -12.92 -6.82 2.87
C THR A 10 -13.65 -8.14 2.59
N GLU A 11 -14.33 -8.26 1.47
CA GLU A 11 -14.95 -9.52 1.06
C GLU A 11 -13.90 -10.66 0.95
N ARG A 12 -12.72 -10.36 0.36
CA ARG A 12 -11.72 -11.37 0.02
C ARG A 12 -10.41 -11.27 0.77
N LEU A 13 -10.15 -10.14 1.47
CA LEU A 13 -8.86 -9.83 2.05
C LEU A 13 -8.96 -9.55 3.55
N VAL A 14 -7.86 -9.83 4.27
CA VAL A 14 -7.57 -9.33 5.60
C VAL A 14 -6.28 -8.50 5.52
N LEU A 15 -6.35 -7.24 5.91
CA LEU A 15 -5.20 -6.35 6.06
C LEU A 15 -4.84 -6.34 7.54
N ARG A 16 -3.69 -6.89 7.90
CA ARG A 16 -3.22 -7.07 9.27
C ARG A 16 -1.72 -6.74 9.39
N TRP A 17 -1.22 -6.64 10.58
CA TRP A 17 0.21 -6.48 10.77
C TRP A 17 0.99 -7.68 10.23
N PHE A 18 2.23 -7.40 9.81
CA PHE A 18 3.16 -8.47 9.46
C PHE A 18 3.50 -9.31 10.68
N ARG A 19 3.63 -10.62 10.46
CA ARG A 19 4.10 -11.62 11.42
C ARG A 19 5.39 -12.25 10.91
N GLU A 20 6.18 -12.83 11.80
CA GLU A 20 7.44 -13.51 11.42
C GLU A 20 7.19 -14.59 10.35
N ASP A 21 6.10 -15.32 10.46
CA ASP A 21 5.71 -16.41 9.55
C ASP A 21 5.31 -15.94 8.14
N ASP A 22 5.12 -14.65 7.94
CA ASP A 22 4.80 -14.09 6.62
C ASP A 22 6.03 -13.97 5.70
N LEU A 23 7.23 -14.18 6.24
CA LEU A 23 8.48 -13.93 5.54
C LEU A 23 8.60 -14.72 4.23
N ASP A 24 8.17 -15.96 4.19
CA ASP A 24 8.30 -16.80 2.99
C ASP A 24 7.41 -16.31 1.85
N ASP A 25 6.15 -15.98 2.15
CA ASP A 25 5.24 -15.42 1.15
C ASP A 25 5.68 -14.03 0.68
N PHE A 26 6.11 -13.17 1.62
CA PHE A 26 6.56 -11.83 1.29
C PHE A 26 7.88 -11.82 0.53
N TYR A 27 8.81 -12.73 0.86
CA TYR A 27 10.05 -12.91 0.12
C TYR A 27 9.79 -13.39 -1.33
N ARG A 28 8.90 -14.37 -1.52
CA ARG A 28 8.51 -14.82 -2.87
C ARG A 28 8.04 -13.66 -3.75
N MET A 29 7.27 -12.72 -3.19
CA MET A 29 6.84 -11.51 -3.88
C MET A 29 8.01 -10.56 -4.14
N SER A 30 8.83 -10.28 -3.13
CA SER A 30 9.93 -9.31 -3.20
C SER A 30 11.12 -9.81 -4.03
N ALA A 31 11.21 -11.10 -4.29
CA ALA A 31 12.20 -11.72 -5.17
C ALA A 31 11.77 -11.72 -6.65
N ASP A 32 10.51 -11.37 -6.97
CA ASP A 32 10.04 -11.31 -8.37
C ASP A 32 10.45 -9.96 -9.00
N PRO A 33 11.30 -9.97 -10.08
CA PRO A 33 11.74 -8.76 -10.73
C PRO A 33 10.60 -7.93 -11.35
N GLU A 34 9.53 -8.55 -11.80
CA GLU A 34 8.37 -7.83 -12.34
C GLU A 34 7.62 -7.06 -11.25
N VAL A 35 7.52 -7.62 -10.04
CA VAL A 35 6.93 -6.94 -8.89
C VAL A 35 7.80 -5.78 -8.45
N MET A 36 9.11 -5.98 -8.41
CA MET A 36 10.07 -4.98 -7.91
C MET A 36 10.41 -3.89 -8.93
N ARG A 37 10.06 -4.06 -10.20
CA ARG A 37 10.42 -3.16 -11.31
C ARG A 37 10.21 -1.68 -11.02
N PHE A 38 9.13 -1.33 -10.32
CA PHE A 38 8.75 0.04 -10.00
C PHE A 38 9.00 0.42 -8.53
N LEU A 39 9.59 -0.46 -7.73
CA LEU A 39 9.82 -0.26 -6.30
C LEU A 39 11.31 -0.07 -5.99
N GLY A 40 11.61 0.78 -5.01
CA GLY A 40 12.98 1.03 -4.56
C GLY A 40 13.94 1.30 -5.71
N ASP A 41 15.03 0.54 -5.82
CA ASP A 41 15.99 0.61 -6.92
C ASP A 41 15.62 -0.23 -8.16
N GLY A 42 14.44 -0.89 -8.13
CA GLY A 42 13.92 -1.73 -9.21
C GLY A 42 14.48 -3.15 -9.23
N LYS A 43 15.19 -3.56 -8.19
CA LYS A 43 15.81 -4.88 -8.12
C LYS A 43 15.08 -5.79 -7.14
N PRO A 44 15.07 -7.10 -7.41
CA PRO A 44 14.63 -8.09 -6.44
C PRO A 44 15.38 -7.95 -5.11
N MET A 45 14.67 -8.18 -4.02
CA MET A 45 15.26 -8.22 -2.69
C MET A 45 15.69 -9.64 -2.34
N ASP A 46 16.77 -9.78 -1.60
CA ASP A 46 17.07 -11.01 -0.92
C ASP A 46 16.22 -11.20 0.35
N ARG A 47 16.29 -12.38 0.94
CA ARG A 47 15.50 -12.74 2.12
C ARG A 47 15.81 -11.86 3.34
N MET A 48 17.08 -11.47 3.52
CA MET A 48 17.49 -10.61 4.64
C MET A 48 16.92 -9.19 4.48
N PHE A 49 17.00 -8.61 3.29
CA PHE A 49 16.42 -7.29 3.03
C PHE A 49 14.89 -7.31 3.10
N THR A 50 14.25 -8.40 2.66
CA THR A 50 12.80 -8.58 2.82
C THR A 50 12.39 -8.59 4.29
N TRP A 51 13.10 -9.32 5.14
CA TRP A 51 12.85 -9.31 6.58
C TRP A 51 13.03 -7.91 7.19
N ARG A 52 14.11 -7.21 6.81
CA ARG A 52 14.34 -5.82 7.25
C ARG A 52 13.21 -4.88 6.81
N GLN A 53 12.65 -5.08 5.62
CA GLN A 53 11.52 -4.29 5.15
C GLN A 53 10.27 -4.55 6.01
N MET A 54 9.96 -5.80 6.36
CA MET A 54 8.88 -6.13 7.31
C MET A 54 9.10 -5.43 8.66
N ALA A 55 10.32 -5.50 9.20
CA ALA A 55 10.66 -4.82 10.46
C ALA A 55 10.51 -3.29 10.34
N THR A 56 10.83 -2.70 9.20
CA THR A 56 10.61 -1.27 8.93
C THR A 56 9.12 -0.92 8.94
N PHE A 57 8.26 -1.75 8.35
CA PHE A 57 6.81 -1.53 8.39
C PHE A 57 6.27 -1.60 9.82
N MET A 58 6.73 -2.57 10.61
CA MET A 58 6.36 -2.66 12.03
C MET A 58 6.89 -1.48 12.85
N GLY A 59 8.13 -1.02 12.56
CA GLY A 59 8.68 0.20 13.14
C GLY A 59 7.86 1.44 12.80
N HIS A 60 7.36 1.55 11.57
CA HIS A 60 6.51 2.66 11.16
C HIS A 60 5.17 2.67 11.95
N TRP A 61 4.54 1.51 12.13
CA TRP A 61 3.38 1.35 13.00
C TRP A 61 3.67 1.81 14.43
N TYR A 62 4.83 1.40 14.97
CA TYR A 62 5.24 1.76 16.31
C TYR A 62 5.43 3.28 16.50
N PHE A 63 6.14 3.94 15.57
CA PHE A 63 6.48 5.35 15.69
C PHE A 63 5.34 6.30 15.29
N ARG A 64 4.49 5.89 14.36
CA ARG A 64 3.49 6.77 13.72
C ARG A 64 2.05 6.42 14.05
N GLY A 65 1.78 5.23 14.60
CA GLY A 65 0.42 4.72 14.85
C GLY A 65 -0.33 4.31 13.57
N TYR A 66 0.35 4.26 12.42
CA TYR A 66 -0.15 3.78 11.13
C TYR A 66 1.00 3.21 10.30
N GLY A 67 0.70 2.42 9.29
CA GLY A 67 1.75 1.81 8.48
C GLY A 67 1.21 0.91 7.37
N ILE A 68 2.07 0.05 6.89
CA ILE A 68 1.80 -0.94 5.87
C ILE A 68 1.27 -2.22 6.51
N TRP A 69 0.14 -2.71 6.01
CA TRP A 69 -0.40 -4.03 6.35
C TRP A 69 0.13 -5.11 5.41
N ALA A 70 0.29 -6.32 5.92
CA ALA A 70 0.28 -7.53 5.13
C ALA A 70 -1.15 -7.76 4.60
N VAL A 71 -1.27 -8.14 3.35
CA VAL A 71 -2.55 -8.49 2.71
C VAL A 71 -2.66 -10.00 2.65
N GLU A 72 -3.52 -10.57 3.49
CA GLU A 72 -3.83 -12.00 3.50
C GLU A 72 -5.08 -12.26 2.65
N GLU A 73 -5.00 -13.19 1.69
CA GLU A 73 -6.16 -13.67 0.95
C GLU A 73 -6.93 -14.69 1.80
N LYS A 74 -8.23 -14.44 2.04
CA LYS A 74 -9.05 -15.25 2.97
C LYS A 74 -9.15 -16.73 2.59
N ILE A 75 -9.19 -17.03 1.29
CA ILE A 75 -9.34 -18.42 0.80
C ILE A 75 -8.05 -19.21 1.00
N SER A 76 -6.93 -18.69 0.55
CA SER A 76 -5.64 -19.41 0.61
C SER A 76 -4.91 -19.24 1.95
N ARG A 77 -5.31 -18.27 2.76
CA ARG A 77 -4.65 -17.87 4.02
C ARG A 77 -3.18 -17.45 3.83
N ARG A 78 -2.80 -17.08 2.62
CA ARG A 78 -1.45 -16.65 2.26
C ARG A 78 -1.35 -15.14 2.21
N VAL A 79 -0.17 -14.61 2.54
CA VAL A 79 0.13 -13.21 2.28
C VAL A 79 0.43 -13.03 0.79
N ILE A 80 -0.45 -12.28 0.13
CA ILE A 80 -0.38 -11.99 -1.30
C ILE A 80 0.17 -10.61 -1.62
N GLY A 81 0.53 -9.82 -0.60
CA GLY A 81 1.05 -8.49 -0.82
C GLY A 81 1.08 -7.62 0.42
N ARG A 82 1.19 -6.32 0.15
CA ARG A 82 1.14 -5.27 1.15
C ARG A 82 0.32 -4.09 0.65
N ILE A 83 -0.45 -3.47 1.54
CA ILE A 83 -1.19 -2.23 1.30
C ILE A 83 -1.10 -1.39 2.57
N GLY A 84 -1.04 -0.06 2.46
CA GLY A 84 -1.10 0.80 3.63
C GLY A 84 -0.37 2.11 3.46
N PHE A 85 -0.15 2.78 4.59
CA PHE A 85 0.28 4.16 4.61
C PHE A 85 1.74 4.32 5.01
N MET A 86 2.41 5.25 4.33
CA MET A 86 3.75 5.68 4.67
C MET A 86 3.85 7.22 4.67
N ASN A 87 4.64 7.73 5.61
CA ASN A 87 5.10 9.11 5.60
C ASN A 87 6.37 9.20 6.45
N PRO A 88 7.47 8.55 6.04
CA PRO A 88 8.74 8.68 6.75
C PRO A 88 9.33 10.08 6.59
N VAL A 89 10.40 10.37 7.32
CA VAL A 89 11.12 11.64 7.17
C VAL A 89 11.61 11.80 5.73
N GLY A 90 11.31 12.95 5.14
CA GLY A 90 11.66 13.26 3.74
C GLY A 90 10.62 12.81 2.70
N TRP A 91 9.51 12.23 3.12
CA TRP A 91 8.38 11.92 2.24
C TRP A 91 7.54 13.17 1.95
N PRO A 92 6.96 13.30 0.73
CA PRO A 92 6.21 14.51 0.36
C PRO A 92 4.91 14.69 1.15
N ALA A 93 4.20 13.59 1.46
CA ALA A 93 2.95 13.62 2.21
C ALA A 93 2.57 12.23 2.73
N PHE A 94 1.35 12.10 3.28
CA PHE A 94 0.76 10.84 3.73
C PHE A 94 0.36 10.00 2.52
N GLU A 95 1.14 8.96 2.23
CA GLU A 95 1.05 8.14 1.03
C GLU A 95 0.30 6.83 1.31
N LEU A 96 -0.63 6.47 0.44
CA LEU A 96 -1.17 5.12 0.29
C LEU A 96 -0.38 4.37 -0.79
N GLY A 97 0.22 3.24 -0.42
CA GLY A 97 0.91 2.36 -1.36
C GLY A 97 0.32 0.96 -1.39
N TRP A 98 0.46 0.29 -2.54
CA TRP A 98 0.06 -1.11 -2.72
C TRP A 98 1.09 -1.86 -3.56
N THR A 99 1.30 -3.12 -3.21
CA THR A 99 2.12 -4.07 -3.97
C THR A 99 1.57 -5.47 -3.75
N LEU A 100 1.33 -6.20 -4.82
CA LEU A 100 0.83 -7.57 -4.77
C LEU A 100 1.75 -8.53 -5.51
N ALA A 101 1.79 -9.78 -5.09
CA ALA A 101 2.44 -10.87 -5.79
C ALA A 101 1.84 -11.01 -7.21
N ARG A 102 2.67 -11.37 -8.18
CA ARG A 102 2.31 -11.39 -9.60
C ARG A 102 1.12 -12.30 -9.92
N ASP A 103 1.02 -13.44 -9.24
CA ASP A 103 -0.10 -14.38 -9.35
C ASP A 103 -1.43 -13.86 -8.79
N SER A 104 -1.39 -12.73 -8.11
CA SER A 104 -2.56 -12.02 -7.56
C SER A 104 -2.99 -10.80 -8.38
N TRP A 105 -2.28 -10.51 -9.48
CA TRP A 105 -2.62 -9.39 -10.37
C TRP A 105 -3.88 -9.68 -11.20
N GLY A 106 -4.53 -8.62 -11.66
CA GLY A 106 -5.72 -8.71 -12.51
C GLY A 106 -7.01 -9.15 -11.81
N LYS A 107 -6.95 -9.52 -10.53
CA LYS A 107 -8.09 -10.00 -9.73
C LYS A 107 -8.85 -8.89 -8.99
N GLY A 108 -8.39 -7.65 -9.07
CA GLY A 108 -9.01 -6.50 -8.40
C GLY A 108 -8.58 -6.29 -6.93
N TYR A 109 -7.74 -7.13 -6.38
CA TYR A 109 -7.33 -7.09 -4.97
C TYR A 109 -6.67 -5.75 -4.56
N ALA A 110 -5.82 -5.16 -5.42
CA ALA A 110 -5.20 -3.88 -5.12
C ALA A 110 -6.26 -2.78 -4.93
N THR A 111 -7.25 -2.69 -5.83
CA THR A 111 -8.34 -1.71 -5.71
C THR A 111 -9.21 -1.98 -4.49
N GLU A 112 -9.54 -3.24 -4.21
CA GLU A 112 -10.35 -3.64 -3.06
C GLU A 112 -9.69 -3.27 -1.73
N GLY A 113 -8.45 -3.68 -1.53
CA GLY A 113 -7.72 -3.41 -0.29
C GLY A 113 -7.36 -1.93 -0.13
N ALA A 114 -6.95 -1.24 -1.20
CA ALA A 114 -6.64 0.18 -1.16
C ALA A 114 -7.89 1.04 -0.89
N ARG A 115 -9.06 0.65 -1.40
CA ARG A 115 -10.34 1.31 -1.09
C ARG A 115 -10.69 1.19 0.39
N CYS A 116 -10.53 0.01 0.96
CA CYS A 116 -10.75 -0.22 2.40
C CYS A 116 -9.76 0.61 3.25
N ALA A 117 -8.50 0.70 2.83
CA ALA A 117 -7.52 1.54 3.50
C ALA A 117 -7.87 3.04 3.40
N LEU A 118 -8.31 3.54 2.24
CA LEU A 118 -8.76 4.94 2.10
C LEU A 118 -9.95 5.25 2.99
N GLU A 119 -10.94 4.36 3.06
CA GLU A 119 -12.08 4.51 3.98
C GLU A 119 -11.58 4.67 5.41
N TYR A 120 -10.71 3.77 5.88
CA TYR A 120 -10.09 3.85 7.19
C TYR A 120 -9.33 5.17 7.42
N ALA A 121 -8.58 5.66 6.42
CA ALA A 121 -7.87 6.92 6.52
C ALA A 121 -8.80 8.10 6.74
N PHE A 122 -9.93 8.15 6.02
CA PHE A 122 -10.85 9.26 6.08
C PHE A 122 -11.84 9.20 7.27
N THR A 123 -12.24 7.99 7.70
CA THR A 123 -13.21 7.80 8.79
C THR A 123 -12.56 7.69 10.16
N GLU A 124 -11.56 6.80 10.29
CA GLU A 124 -10.97 6.46 11.59
C GLU A 124 -9.73 7.31 11.90
N MET A 125 -8.88 7.55 10.89
CA MET A 125 -7.66 8.34 11.09
C MET A 125 -7.89 9.85 10.91
N ASN A 126 -9.07 10.25 10.49
CA ASN A 126 -9.46 11.65 10.28
C ASN A 126 -8.50 12.42 9.36
N ARG A 127 -8.00 11.78 8.28
CA ARG A 127 -7.14 12.42 7.29
C ARG A 127 -7.99 13.27 6.35
N ASP A 128 -7.44 14.41 5.92
CA ASP A 128 -8.10 15.27 4.95
C ASP A 128 -7.68 14.98 3.52
N HIS A 129 -6.48 14.41 3.35
CA HIS A 129 -5.90 14.15 2.05
C HIS A 129 -4.95 12.94 2.10
N VAL A 130 -4.92 12.17 1.01
CA VAL A 130 -4.05 11.01 0.80
C VAL A 130 -3.44 11.13 -0.58
N ILE A 131 -2.16 10.77 -0.73
CA ILE A 131 -1.48 10.69 -2.03
C ILE A 131 -1.05 9.27 -2.34
N SER A 132 -0.75 9.01 -3.61
CA SER A 132 -0.03 7.83 -4.09
C SER A 132 1.11 8.25 -5.02
N LEU A 133 2.30 7.69 -4.83
CA LEU A 133 3.47 7.98 -5.65
C LEU A 133 3.66 6.89 -6.68
N ILE A 134 3.47 7.21 -7.96
CA ILE A 134 3.41 6.21 -9.04
C ILE A 134 4.37 6.58 -10.17
N ALA A 135 5.24 5.65 -10.57
CA ALA A 135 6.09 5.83 -11.75
C ALA A 135 5.23 6.05 -13.01
N PRO A 136 5.60 6.98 -13.91
CA PRO A 136 4.78 7.35 -15.07
C PRO A 136 4.44 6.21 -16.04
N ASP A 137 5.26 5.16 -16.05
CA ASP A 137 5.10 3.97 -16.88
C ASP A 137 4.49 2.76 -16.12
N ASN A 138 4.12 2.93 -14.85
CA ASN A 138 3.40 1.92 -14.07
C ASN A 138 1.87 2.01 -14.32
N PHE A 139 1.47 1.67 -15.54
CA PHE A 139 0.05 1.76 -15.95
C PHE A 139 -0.90 0.93 -15.09
N ALA A 140 -0.41 -0.17 -14.50
CA ALA A 140 -1.23 -1.00 -13.63
C ALA A 140 -1.62 -0.24 -12.34
N SER A 141 -0.66 0.41 -11.69
CA SER A 141 -0.92 1.24 -10.50
C SER A 141 -1.71 2.51 -10.84
N ILE A 142 -1.45 3.14 -11.99
CA ILE A 142 -2.25 4.29 -12.46
C ILE A 142 -3.73 3.93 -12.54
N LYS A 143 -4.06 2.78 -13.15
CA LYS A 143 -5.46 2.31 -13.21
C LYS A 143 -6.08 2.02 -11.85
N VAL A 144 -5.28 1.64 -10.86
CA VAL A 144 -5.78 1.49 -9.47
C VAL A 144 -6.10 2.86 -8.89
N ALA A 145 -5.18 3.83 -8.96
CA ALA A 145 -5.37 5.19 -8.48
C ALA A 145 -6.63 5.84 -9.09
N GLU A 146 -6.80 5.75 -10.42
CA GLU A 146 -7.98 6.25 -11.12
C GLU A 146 -9.30 5.60 -10.62
N ARG A 147 -9.30 4.28 -10.36
CA ARG A 147 -10.48 3.58 -9.80
C ARG A 147 -10.79 3.95 -8.36
N LEU A 148 -9.78 4.42 -7.62
CA LEU A 148 -9.94 4.97 -6.28
C LEU A 148 -10.47 6.41 -6.31
N GLY A 149 -10.42 7.07 -7.46
CA GLY A 149 -10.82 8.48 -7.65
C GLY A 149 -9.67 9.46 -7.44
N GLU A 150 -8.44 8.97 -7.34
CA GLU A 150 -7.25 9.82 -7.28
C GLU A 150 -7.00 10.51 -8.62
N THR A 151 -6.54 11.74 -8.58
CA THR A 151 -6.17 12.55 -9.74
C THR A 151 -4.72 13.01 -9.65
N VAL A 152 -4.10 13.32 -10.80
CA VAL A 152 -2.72 13.83 -10.81
C VAL A 152 -2.69 15.21 -10.19
N GLU A 153 -1.85 15.40 -9.18
CA GLU A 153 -1.65 16.67 -8.46
C GLU A 153 -0.26 17.28 -8.70
N GLY A 154 0.68 16.50 -9.24
CA GLY A 154 2.02 16.97 -9.53
C GLY A 154 2.99 15.83 -9.80
N GLU A 155 4.27 16.18 -9.71
CA GLU A 155 5.38 15.25 -9.90
C GLU A 155 6.48 15.57 -8.88
N THR A 156 7.26 14.56 -8.52
CA THR A 156 8.41 14.72 -7.63
C THR A 156 9.46 13.66 -7.92
N GLU A 157 10.58 13.77 -7.25
CA GLU A 157 11.61 12.73 -7.23
C GLU A 157 11.66 12.12 -5.83
N ILE A 158 11.60 10.79 -5.76
CA ILE A 158 11.74 10.05 -4.51
C ILE A 158 12.75 8.91 -4.69
N MET A 159 13.74 8.82 -3.82
CA MET A 159 14.82 7.82 -3.88
C MET A 159 15.51 7.74 -5.26
N GLY A 160 15.71 8.90 -5.93
CA GLY A 160 16.32 8.97 -7.26
C GLY A 160 15.39 8.55 -8.41
N ARG A 161 14.10 8.44 -8.18
CA ARG A 161 13.11 8.10 -9.20
C ARG A 161 12.08 9.21 -9.38
N HIS A 162 11.83 9.55 -10.62
CA HIS A 162 10.73 10.43 -11.00
C HIS A 162 9.39 9.70 -10.84
N VAL A 163 8.47 10.32 -10.12
CA VAL A 163 7.12 9.78 -9.87
C VAL A 163 6.07 10.88 -10.02
N ARG A 164 4.87 10.49 -10.44
CA ARG A 164 3.69 11.34 -10.37
C ARG A 164 3.05 11.21 -8.99
N ILE A 165 2.55 12.33 -8.51
CA ILE A 165 1.73 12.42 -7.31
C ILE A 165 0.28 12.32 -7.76
N TYR A 166 -0.38 11.23 -7.40
CA TYR A 166 -1.83 11.09 -7.46
C TYR A 166 -2.39 11.43 -6.10
N GLY A 167 -3.55 12.08 -6.02
CA GLY A 167 -4.12 12.43 -4.73
C GLY A 167 -5.62 12.45 -4.73
N ILE A 168 -6.20 12.35 -3.52
CA ILE A 168 -7.62 12.42 -3.26
C ILE A 168 -7.88 13.08 -1.89
N GLY A 169 -8.76 14.07 -1.88
CA GLY A 169 -9.26 14.69 -0.65
C GLY A 169 -10.48 13.95 -0.10
N ARG A 170 -10.72 14.11 1.22
CA ARG A 170 -11.88 13.53 1.92
C ARG A 170 -13.21 13.90 1.25
N GLU A 171 -13.42 15.16 0.91
CA GLU A 171 -14.66 15.63 0.30
C GLU A 171 -14.92 14.94 -1.06
N GLN A 172 -13.86 14.78 -1.85
CA GLN A 172 -13.93 14.09 -3.13
C GLN A 172 -14.26 12.59 -2.94
N TRP A 173 -13.66 11.96 -1.92
CA TRP A 173 -13.95 10.57 -1.57
C TRP A 173 -15.42 10.39 -1.19
N VAL A 174 -15.94 11.19 -0.27
CA VAL A 174 -17.35 11.14 0.17
C VAL A 174 -18.28 11.33 -1.02
N ALA A 175 -18.04 12.35 -1.86
CA ALA A 175 -18.88 12.60 -3.05
C ALA A 175 -18.86 11.45 -4.07
N SER A 176 -17.81 10.61 -4.07
CA SER A 176 -17.70 9.44 -4.95
C SER A 176 -18.42 8.20 -4.41
N THR A 177 -18.56 8.10 -3.08
CA THR A 177 -19.22 6.97 -2.41
C THR A 177 -20.74 7.14 -2.33
N ASP A 178 -21.22 8.37 -2.23
CA ASP A 178 -22.67 8.68 -2.16
C ASP A 178 -23.42 8.47 -3.50
N LYS A 179 -22.70 8.23 -4.60
CA LYS A 179 -23.26 8.00 -5.95
C LYS A 179 -23.45 6.52 -6.29
N LYS A 180 -23.17 5.60 -5.38
CA LYS A 180 -23.32 4.15 -5.57
C LYS A 180 -24.44 3.59 -4.70
#